data_090c5d0c68a7185a485e190088bc947f
#
_entry.id   090c5d0c68a7185a485e190088bc947f
#
_cell.length_a   1.000
_cell.length_b   1.000
_cell.length_c   1.000
_cell.angle_alpha   90.00
_cell.angle_beta   90.00
_cell.angle_gamma   90.00
#
_symmetry.space_group_name_H-M   'P 1'
#
loop_
_entity.id
_entity.type
_entity.pdbx_description
1 polymer ?
#
loop_
_entity_poly.entity_id
_entity_poly.type
_entity_poly.pdbx_seq_one_letter_code
_entity_poly.pdbx_strand_id
1 'polypeptide(L)'
;PSHAAMVPQGFGAGVGRVGDFFEQGNWYRGGVEQLLFSTWLYGVEHDKFKPRIPKGATQEDLIRISRFYDLAPENPTVDWSESIKHLPLQDLLKNVGGKKEIFDKMIVRKPNDKDWYDGGLYHDNMDFGVPSFWFVSWYDVATTPNIALFNHVRDNSVDQYVNDNQYLIIAPTLHCGFTRATENTIVGERSVGDARLNYDEQIYDWFDLMLKGKK
;
A
#
# COMPACT_ATOMS: atom_id res chain seq x y z
N PRO A 1 -4.87 23.48 1.04
CA PRO A 1 -4.53 22.13 1.51
C PRO A 1 -4.38 22.11 3.02
N SER A 2 -4.79 21.02 3.66
CA SER A 2 -4.77 20.90 5.13
C SER A 2 -3.50 20.21 5.65
N HIS A 3 -2.59 19.79 4.78
CA HIS A 3 -1.34 19.15 5.14
C HIS A 3 -0.16 20.06 4.79
N ALA A 4 0.79 20.22 5.72
CA ALA A 4 2.01 20.99 5.50
C ALA A 4 3.22 20.07 5.19
N ALA A 5 3.16 18.82 5.62
CA ALA A 5 4.18 17.80 5.40
C ALA A 5 3.61 16.40 5.63
N MET A 6 4.23 15.36 5.08
CA MET A 6 3.81 13.98 5.33
C MET A 6 4.96 12.98 5.33
N VAL A 7 4.73 11.82 5.94
CA VAL A 7 5.64 10.67 5.96
C VAL A 7 4.94 9.45 5.34
N PRO A 8 5.01 9.25 4.03
CA PRO A 8 4.48 8.05 3.38
C PRO A 8 5.33 6.82 3.71
N GLN A 9 4.67 5.72 4.08
CA GLN A 9 5.35 4.50 4.50
C GLN A 9 4.75 3.28 3.81
N GLY A 10 5.58 2.54 3.05
CA GLY A 10 5.12 1.36 2.35
C GLY A 10 3.84 1.61 1.56
N PHE A 11 3.73 2.79 0.96
CA PHE A 11 2.60 3.22 0.16
C PHE A 11 2.44 2.26 -1.01
N GLY A 12 1.43 1.42 -0.92
CA GLY A 12 1.31 0.26 -1.77
C GLY A 12 0.63 0.52 -3.10
N ALA A 13 -0.41 -0.23 -3.32
CA ALA A 13 -1.28 -0.13 -4.47
C ALA A 13 -1.97 1.23 -4.55
N GLY A 14 -2.40 1.63 -5.72
CA GLY A 14 -3.25 2.78 -5.87
C GLY A 14 -2.65 3.92 -6.68
N VAL A 15 -1.54 3.69 -7.31
CA VAL A 15 -1.02 4.58 -8.35
C VAL A 15 -1.77 4.25 -9.63
N GLY A 16 -2.57 5.18 -10.14
CA GLY A 16 -3.32 4.95 -11.37
C GLY A 16 -2.43 5.02 -12.60
N ARG A 17 -1.61 6.07 -12.71
CA ARG A 17 -0.64 6.21 -13.79
C ARG A 17 0.54 7.05 -13.34
N VAL A 18 1.75 6.59 -13.68
CA VAL A 18 2.98 7.39 -13.62
C VAL A 18 3.78 7.14 -14.88
N GLY A 19 3.99 8.19 -15.68
CA GLY A 19 4.65 8.07 -16.98
C GLY A 19 3.85 7.19 -17.96
N ASP A 20 4.51 6.23 -18.60
CA ASP A 20 3.93 5.36 -19.64
C ASP A 20 3.17 4.15 -19.07
N PHE A 21 3.18 3.95 -17.76
CA PHE A 21 2.61 2.77 -17.14
C PHE A 21 1.39 3.12 -16.29
N PHE A 22 0.30 2.39 -16.47
CA PHE A 22 -0.90 2.50 -15.65
C PHE A 22 -0.81 1.61 -14.40
N GLU A 23 -0.14 0.47 -14.50
CA GLU A 23 0.16 -0.42 -13.38
C GLU A 23 1.67 -0.40 -13.11
N GLN A 24 2.08 -0.11 -11.89
CA GLN A 24 3.48 0.16 -11.50
C GLN A 24 4.19 -1.06 -10.89
N GLY A 25 3.72 -2.27 -11.17
CA GLY A 25 4.33 -3.50 -10.68
C GLY A 25 3.83 -3.97 -9.31
N ASN A 26 2.67 -3.50 -8.87
CA ASN A 26 2.00 -4.02 -7.68
C ASN A 26 1.33 -5.37 -7.95
N TRP A 27 0.51 -5.42 -9.01
CA TRP A 27 -0.30 -6.59 -9.35
C TRP A 27 0.44 -7.55 -10.25
N TYR A 28 1.27 -7.02 -11.16
CA TYR A 28 2.00 -7.79 -12.14
C TYR A 28 3.49 -7.46 -12.13
N ARG A 29 4.32 -8.49 -12.26
CA ARG A 29 5.77 -8.34 -12.54
C ARG A 29 6.13 -9.18 -13.75
N GLY A 30 6.63 -8.52 -14.80
CA GLY A 30 6.93 -9.21 -16.03
C GLY A 30 5.74 -9.95 -16.64
N GLY A 31 4.51 -9.45 -16.43
CA GLY A 31 3.28 -10.09 -16.90
C GLY A 31 2.73 -11.20 -15.98
N VAL A 32 3.41 -11.49 -14.87
CA VAL A 32 2.98 -12.50 -13.89
C VAL A 32 2.27 -11.81 -12.73
N GLU A 33 1.06 -12.25 -12.43
CA GLU A 33 0.27 -11.75 -11.30
C GLU A 33 0.94 -12.09 -9.97
N GLN A 34 0.87 -11.18 -9.01
CA GLN A 34 1.42 -11.36 -7.68
C GLN A 34 0.36 -11.89 -6.71
N LEU A 35 0.36 -13.19 -6.45
CA LEU A 35 -0.59 -13.88 -5.56
C LEU A 35 -0.72 -13.25 -4.17
N LEU A 36 0.33 -12.54 -3.71
CA LEU A 36 0.27 -11.80 -2.45
C LEU A 36 -0.90 -10.81 -2.43
N PHE A 37 -1.16 -10.10 -3.52
CA PHE A 37 -2.27 -9.15 -3.57
C PHE A 37 -3.62 -9.83 -3.58
N SER A 38 -3.76 -10.97 -4.24
CA SER A 38 -5.01 -11.75 -4.22
C SER A 38 -5.35 -12.19 -2.80
N THR A 39 -4.39 -12.76 -2.09
CA THR A 39 -4.58 -13.20 -0.68
C THR A 39 -4.76 -12.01 0.27
N TRP A 40 -4.06 -10.91 0.03
CA TRP A 40 -4.22 -9.69 0.82
C TRP A 40 -5.60 -9.05 0.65
N LEU A 41 -6.11 -8.97 -0.58
CA LEU A 41 -7.46 -8.48 -0.84
C LEU A 41 -8.51 -9.28 -0.10
N TYR A 42 -8.42 -10.61 -0.16
CA TYR A 42 -9.33 -11.47 0.58
C TYR A 42 -9.30 -11.16 2.09
N GLY A 43 -8.11 -11.02 2.67
CA GLY A 43 -7.96 -10.68 4.09
C GLY A 43 -8.44 -9.27 4.43
N VAL A 44 -8.34 -8.31 3.52
CA VAL A 44 -8.84 -6.94 3.71
C VAL A 44 -10.36 -6.90 3.67
N GLU A 45 -10.97 -7.66 2.77
CA GLU A 45 -12.42 -7.80 2.66
C GLU A 45 -13.03 -8.63 3.80
N HIS A 46 -12.20 -9.44 4.47
CA HIS A 46 -12.65 -10.37 5.51
C HIS A 46 -12.88 -9.68 6.86
N ASP A 47 -11.83 -9.28 7.56
CA ASP A 47 -11.94 -8.85 8.96
C ASP A 47 -11.21 -7.56 9.33
N LYS A 48 -10.17 -7.19 8.59
CA LYS A 48 -9.26 -6.10 8.98
C LYS A 48 -9.92 -4.75 9.17
N PHE A 49 -10.93 -4.46 8.38
CA PHE A 49 -11.62 -3.18 8.38
C PHE A 49 -13.07 -3.28 8.88
N LYS A 50 -13.45 -4.43 9.41
CA LYS A 50 -14.77 -4.58 10.03
C LYS A 50 -14.77 -3.94 11.41
N PRO A 51 -15.82 -3.22 11.77
CA PRO A 51 -15.92 -2.59 13.08
C PRO A 51 -16.15 -3.64 14.16
N ARG A 52 -15.53 -3.45 15.31
CA ARG A 52 -15.89 -4.23 16.50
C ARG A 52 -17.23 -3.72 17.02
N ILE A 53 -18.27 -4.51 16.85
CA ILE A 53 -19.59 -4.17 17.38
C ILE A 53 -19.57 -4.34 18.90
N PRO A 54 -19.92 -3.28 19.69
CA PRO A 54 -20.00 -3.39 21.13
C PRO A 54 -21.05 -4.44 21.57
N LYS A 55 -20.76 -5.16 22.64
CA LYS A 55 -21.78 -6.03 23.25
C LYS A 55 -22.99 -5.19 23.71
N GLY A 56 -24.17 -5.56 23.24
CA GLY A 56 -25.41 -4.83 23.55
C GLY A 56 -25.69 -3.63 22.64
N ALA A 57 -25.00 -3.52 21.51
CA ALA A 57 -25.34 -2.55 20.48
C ALA A 57 -26.81 -2.65 20.09
N THR A 58 -27.49 -1.51 20.02
CA THR A 58 -28.89 -1.42 19.63
C THR A 58 -29.05 -1.49 18.11
N GLN A 59 -30.26 -1.71 17.63
CA GLN A 59 -30.57 -1.63 16.19
C GLN A 59 -30.19 -0.26 15.60
N GLU A 60 -30.36 0.81 16.34
CA GLU A 60 -29.99 2.16 15.91
C GLU A 60 -28.48 2.31 15.77
N ASP A 61 -27.68 1.74 16.70
CA ASP A 61 -26.23 1.70 16.60
C ASP A 61 -25.78 0.93 15.36
N LEU A 62 -26.37 -0.21 15.07
CA LEU A 62 -26.06 -1.01 13.88
C LEU A 62 -26.38 -0.24 12.58
N ILE A 63 -27.51 0.45 12.52
CA ILE A 63 -27.86 1.30 11.37
C ILE A 63 -26.85 2.43 11.21
N ARG A 64 -26.43 3.06 12.30
CA ARG A 64 -25.41 4.11 12.26
C ARG A 64 -24.06 3.58 11.75
N ILE A 65 -23.61 2.44 12.26
CA ILE A 65 -22.34 1.82 11.89
C ILE A 65 -22.36 1.37 10.42
N SER A 66 -23.47 0.80 9.96
CA SER A 66 -23.62 0.31 8.58
C SER A 66 -23.52 1.39 7.49
N ARG A 67 -23.62 2.67 7.88
CA ARG A 67 -23.38 3.79 6.93
C ARG A 67 -21.92 3.96 6.54
N PHE A 68 -21.00 3.42 7.33
CA PHE A 68 -19.55 3.60 7.16
C PHE A 68 -18.80 2.28 7.00
N TYR A 69 -19.39 1.15 7.39
CA TYR A 69 -18.73 -0.15 7.44
C TYR A 69 -19.64 -1.26 6.91
N ASP A 70 -19.04 -2.23 6.25
CA ASP A 70 -19.74 -3.47 5.90
C ASP A 70 -19.94 -4.34 7.15
N LEU A 71 -21.19 -4.60 7.49
CA LEU A 71 -21.58 -5.49 8.59
C LEU A 71 -21.92 -6.92 8.13
N ALA A 72 -21.66 -7.25 6.87
CA ALA A 72 -21.84 -8.64 6.38
C ALA A 72 -20.96 -9.62 7.16
N PRO A 73 -21.33 -10.90 7.20
CA PRO A 73 -20.49 -11.94 7.80
C PRO A 73 -19.07 -11.94 7.22
N GLU A 74 -18.12 -12.34 8.04
CA GLU A 74 -16.75 -12.55 7.61
C GLU A 74 -16.65 -13.64 6.55
N ASN A 75 -15.66 -13.54 5.68
CA ASN A 75 -15.36 -14.58 4.72
C ASN A 75 -14.82 -15.84 5.43
N PRO A 76 -14.94 -17.03 4.84
CA PRO A 76 -14.36 -18.26 5.41
C PRO A 76 -12.84 -18.15 5.61
N THR A 77 -12.32 -18.80 6.64
CA THR A 77 -10.87 -19.01 6.79
C THR A 77 -10.35 -19.92 5.69
N VAL A 78 -9.24 -19.54 5.06
CA VAL A 78 -8.67 -20.22 3.89
C VAL A 78 -7.31 -20.82 4.21
N ASP A 79 -7.10 -22.08 3.83
CA ASP A 79 -5.76 -22.65 3.70
C ASP A 79 -5.14 -22.21 2.36
N TRP A 80 -4.35 -21.16 2.42
CA TRP A 80 -3.70 -20.60 1.24
C TRP A 80 -2.62 -21.51 0.66
N SER A 81 -2.03 -22.41 1.45
CA SER A 81 -0.99 -23.32 0.96
C SER A 81 -1.50 -24.27 -0.13
N GLU A 82 -2.77 -24.60 -0.05
CA GLU A 82 -3.45 -25.44 -1.06
C GLU A 82 -4.24 -24.59 -2.06
N SER A 83 -4.95 -23.57 -1.59
CA SER A 83 -5.88 -22.81 -2.41
C SER A 83 -5.20 -22.02 -3.54
N ILE A 84 -3.97 -21.52 -3.33
CA ILE A 84 -3.21 -20.80 -4.36
C ILE A 84 -2.77 -21.69 -5.54
N LYS A 85 -2.88 -23.00 -5.44
CA LYS A 85 -2.56 -23.94 -6.53
C LYS A 85 -3.69 -24.04 -7.57
N HIS A 86 -4.84 -23.44 -7.29
CA HIS A 86 -5.99 -23.48 -8.18
C HIS A 86 -5.76 -22.72 -9.49
N LEU A 87 -6.20 -23.33 -10.58
CA LEU A 87 -6.22 -22.72 -11.92
C LEU A 87 -7.61 -22.88 -12.56
N PRO A 88 -8.12 -21.90 -13.30
CA PRO A 88 -7.46 -20.62 -13.61
C PRO A 88 -7.46 -19.66 -12.41
N LEU A 89 -6.42 -18.83 -12.33
CA LEU A 89 -6.22 -17.91 -11.20
C LEU A 89 -7.38 -16.93 -10.99
N GLN A 90 -8.06 -16.55 -12.05
CA GLN A 90 -9.24 -15.66 -11.98
C GLN A 90 -10.38 -16.19 -11.10
N ASP A 91 -10.43 -17.50 -10.87
CA ASP A 91 -11.45 -18.11 -10.00
C ASP A 91 -10.98 -18.32 -8.56
N LEU A 92 -9.73 -17.89 -8.22
CA LEU A 92 -9.11 -18.17 -6.94
C LEU A 92 -9.98 -17.74 -5.76
N LEU A 93 -10.37 -16.47 -5.70
CA LEU A 93 -11.16 -15.98 -4.55
C LEU A 93 -12.57 -16.54 -4.51
N LYS A 94 -13.20 -16.74 -5.66
CA LYS A 94 -14.51 -17.40 -5.75
C LYS A 94 -14.50 -18.83 -5.16
N ASN A 95 -13.44 -19.59 -5.45
CA ASN A 95 -13.34 -20.98 -5.00
C ASN A 95 -13.12 -21.11 -3.48
N VAL A 96 -12.61 -20.08 -2.84
CA VAL A 96 -12.45 -20.04 -1.39
C VAL A 96 -13.61 -19.31 -0.68
N GLY A 97 -14.68 -19.01 -1.38
CA GLY A 97 -15.86 -18.36 -0.82
C GLY A 97 -15.77 -16.85 -0.71
N GLY A 98 -14.79 -16.24 -1.38
CA GLY A 98 -14.66 -14.78 -1.48
C GLY A 98 -15.82 -14.17 -2.25
N LYS A 99 -16.14 -12.92 -1.95
CA LYS A 99 -17.15 -12.16 -2.66
C LYS A 99 -16.65 -11.76 -4.05
N LYS A 100 -17.57 -11.57 -4.97
CA LYS A 100 -17.29 -11.07 -6.30
C LYS A 100 -17.15 -9.53 -6.24
N GLU A 101 -15.94 -9.04 -6.09
CA GLU A 101 -15.67 -7.61 -5.89
C GLU A 101 -14.48 -7.11 -6.73
N ILE A 102 -13.56 -6.40 -6.09
CA ILE A 102 -12.47 -5.69 -6.76
C ILE A 102 -11.48 -6.64 -7.44
N PHE A 103 -11.22 -7.81 -6.85
CA PHE A 103 -10.33 -8.82 -7.43
C PHE A 103 -10.77 -9.24 -8.83
N ASP A 104 -12.06 -9.55 -9.00
CA ASP A 104 -12.61 -9.99 -10.30
C ASP A 104 -12.41 -8.94 -11.41
N LYS A 105 -12.41 -7.67 -11.04
CA LYS A 105 -12.15 -6.57 -11.97
C LYS A 105 -10.66 -6.41 -12.26
N MET A 106 -9.80 -6.60 -11.26
CA MET A 106 -8.36 -6.35 -11.39
C MET A 106 -7.63 -7.49 -12.08
N ILE A 107 -8.01 -8.75 -11.80
CA ILE A 107 -7.30 -9.93 -12.36
C ILE A 107 -7.41 -10.05 -13.88
N VAL A 108 -8.39 -9.41 -14.49
CA VAL A 108 -8.56 -9.39 -15.96
C VAL A 108 -7.90 -8.19 -16.64
N ARG A 109 -7.44 -7.19 -15.88
CA ARG A 109 -6.76 -6.02 -16.42
C ARG A 109 -5.35 -6.37 -16.90
N LYS A 110 -4.95 -5.84 -18.02
CA LYS A 110 -3.56 -5.91 -18.47
C LYS A 110 -2.73 -4.82 -17.80
N PRO A 111 -1.40 -4.99 -17.64
CA PRO A 111 -0.54 -4.00 -16.98
C PRO A 111 -0.64 -2.58 -17.55
N ASN A 112 -0.90 -2.44 -18.84
CA ASN A 112 -1.07 -1.16 -19.54
C ASN A 112 -2.52 -0.76 -19.78
N ASP A 113 -3.47 -1.39 -19.10
CA ASP A 113 -4.89 -1.07 -19.23
C ASP A 113 -5.21 0.27 -18.55
N LYS A 114 -5.95 1.12 -19.25
CA LYS A 114 -6.38 2.42 -18.72
C LYS A 114 -7.34 2.31 -17.54
N ASP A 115 -7.98 1.17 -17.37
CA ASP A 115 -8.90 0.92 -16.25
C ASP A 115 -8.19 0.92 -14.89
N TRP A 116 -6.85 0.83 -14.85
CA TRP A 116 -6.08 1.07 -13.64
C TRP A 116 -6.22 2.50 -13.09
N TYR A 117 -6.59 3.44 -13.94
CA TYR A 117 -6.86 4.82 -13.57
C TYR A 117 -7.98 4.93 -12.53
N ASP A 118 -9.01 4.11 -12.66
CA ASP A 118 -10.19 4.14 -11.78
C ASP A 118 -9.90 3.66 -10.35
N GLY A 119 -8.86 2.84 -10.18
CA GLY A 119 -8.46 2.31 -8.87
C GLY A 119 -7.28 3.06 -8.24
N GLY A 120 -6.71 4.03 -8.93
CA GLY A 120 -5.52 4.73 -8.47
C GLY A 120 -5.82 5.80 -7.44
N LEU A 121 -5.01 5.85 -6.39
CA LEU A 121 -5.05 6.95 -5.41
C LEU A 121 -4.30 8.18 -5.90
N TYR A 122 -3.40 8.02 -6.85
CA TYR A 122 -2.60 9.08 -7.44
C TYR A 122 -2.44 8.85 -8.95
N HIS A 123 -2.49 9.94 -9.69
CA HIS A 123 -2.29 9.97 -11.13
C HIS A 123 -1.28 11.05 -11.49
N ASP A 124 -0.57 10.87 -12.59
CA ASP A 124 0.47 11.78 -13.07
C ASP A 124 -0.03 13.19 -13.47
N ASN A 125 -1.35 13.37 -13.57
CA ASN A 125 -1.97 14.66 -13.81
C ASN A 125 -2.47 15.36 -12.52
N MET A 126 -2.26 14.76 -11.36
CA MET A 126 -2.60 15.36 -10.07
C MET A 126 -1.44 16.20 -9.56
N ASP A 127 -1.75 17.36 -9.00
CA ASP A 127 -0.78 18.16 -8.28
C ASP A 127 -0.52 17.56 -6.90
N PHE A 128 0.75 17.37 -6.57
CA PHE A 128 1.18 16.89 -5.28
C PHE A 128 1.80 18.04 -4.50
N GLY A 129 1.20 18.39 -3.39
CA GLY A 129 1.39 19.71 -2.80
C GLY A 129 2.11 19.78 -1.46
N VAL A 130 2.86 18.76 -0.98
CA VAL A 130 3.53 18.83 0.33
C VAL A 130 4.91 18.18 0.33
N PRO A 131 5.88 18.74 1.09
CA PRO A 131 7.14 18.09 1.42
C PRO A 131 6.89 16.72 2.02
N SER A 132 7.70 15.71 1.66
CA SER A 132 7.46 14.33 2.08
C SER A 132 8.76 13.60 2.39
N PHE A 133 8.71 12.79 3.44
CA PHE A 133 9.79 11.90 3.83
C PHE A 133 9.32 10.45 3.68
N TRP A 134 9.77 9.79 2.62
CA TRP A 134 9.30 8.48 2.19
C TRP A 134 10.12 7.37 2.81
N PHE A 135 9.44 6.35 3.33
CA PHE A 135 10.05 5.10 3.77
C PHE A 135 9.59 3.94 2.91
N VAL A 136 10.54 3.30 2.26
CA VAL A 136 10.32 2.17 1.34
C VAL A 136 11.16 0.99 1.80
N SER A 137 10.63 -0.20 1.70
CA SER A 137 11.38 -1.44 1.96
C SER A 137 11.83 -2.04 0.64
N TRP A 138 13.11 -2.44 0.56
CA TRP A 138 13.69 -2.99 -0.67
C TRP A 138 13.06 -4.32 -1.11
N TYR A 139 12.72 -5.16 -0.13
CA TYR A 139 12.09 -6.47 -0.35
C TYR A 139 10.56 -6.39 -0.19
N ASP A 140 9.96 -5.36 -0.77
CA ASP A 140 8.52 -5.11 -0.73
C ASP A 140 7.92 -5.21 -2.13
N VAL A 141 6.70 -5.67 -2.22
CA VAL A 141 5.91 -5.65 -3.48
C VAL A 141 5.66 -4.22 -3.95
N ALA A 142 5.58 -3.28 -3.04
CA ALA A 142 5.32 -1.87 -3.31
C ALA A 142 6.58 -1.05 -3.63
N THR A 143 7.78 -1.63 -3.69
CA THR A 143 9.04 -0.91 -3.92
C THR A 143 8.99 -0.10 -5.21
N THR A 144 8.67 -0.74 -6.34
CA THR A 144 8.63 -0.09 -7.66
C THR A 144 7.64 1.08 -7.72
N PRO A 145 6.36 0.90 -7.35
CA PRO A 145 5.40 2.01 -7.39
C PRO A 145 5.73 3.14 -6.42
N ASN A 146 6.31 2.84 -5.26
CA ASN A 146 6.75 3.89 -4.33
C ASN A 146 7.88 4.74 -4.90
N ILE A 147 8.88 4.11 -5.50
CA ILE A 147 10.00 4.84 -6.13
C ILE A 147 9.51 5.63 -7.35
N ALA A 148 8.62 5.05 -8.15
CA ALA A 148 8.04 5.74 -9.31
C ALA A 148 7.28 7.00 -8.87
N LEU A 149 6.45 6.89 -7.84
CA LEU A 149 5.70 8.02 -7.31
C LEU A 149 6.62 9.07 -6.68
N PHE A 150 7.60 8.66 -5.87
CA PHE A 150 8.59 9.56 -5.30
C PHE A 150 9.32 10.38 -6.38
N ASN A 151 9.81 9.74 -7.43
CA ASN A 151 10.47 10.41 -8.53
C ASN A 151 9.52 11.37 -9.25
N HIS A 152 8.29 10.91 -9.52
CA HIS A 152 7.29 11.74 -10.18
C HIS A 152 6.98 13.01 -9.40
N VAL A 153 6.75 12.89 -8.10
CA VAL A 153 6.46 14.05 -7.22
C VAL A 153 7.65 15.00 -7.16
N ARG A 154 8.86 14.47 -6.98
CA ARG A 154 10.09 15.28 -6.92
C ARG A 154 10.34 16.07 -8.20
N ASP A 155 9.99 15.50 -9.35
CA ASP A 155 10.35 16.08 -10.63
C ASP A 155 9.20 16.91 -11.27
N ASN A 156 7.95 16.75 -10.79
CA ASN A 156 6.76 17.30 -11.46
C ASN A 156 5.79 18.09 -10.58
N SER A 157 6.09 18.32 -9.30
CA SER A 157 5.24 19.22 -8.51
C SER A 157 5.29 20.63 -9.07
N VAL A 158 4.16 21.35 -9.02
CA VAL A 158 4.10 22.76 -9.44
C VAL A 158 4.80 23.72 -8.48
N ASP A 159 5.06 23.29 -7.26
CA ASP A 159 5.76 24.07 -6.24
C ASP A 159 7.20 23.56 -6.09
N GLN A 160 8.16 24.44 -6.43
CA GLN A 160 9.59 24.13 -6.32
C GLN A 160 9.99 23.75 -4.88
N TYR A 161 9.38 24.37 -3.88
CA TYR A 161 9.62 24.01 -2.48
C TYR A 161 9.22 22.55 -2.19
N VAL A 162 8.13 22.07 -2.78
CA VAL A 162 7.73 20.66 -2.68
C VAL A 162 8.71 19.74 -3.39
N ASN A 163 9.15 20.10 -4.60
CA ASN A 163 10.17 19.34 -5.35
C ASN A 163 11.47 19.18 -4.55
N ASP A 164 11.97 20.27 -3.99
CA ASP A 164 13.24 20.33 -3.26
C ASP A 164 13.18 19.62 -1.90
N ASN A 165 11.99 19.36 -1.38
CA ASN A 165 11.77 18.73 -0.08
C ASN A 165 11.11 17.36 -0.15
N GLN A 166 11.58 16.53 -1.08
CA GLN A 166 11.23 15.10 -1.18
C GLN A 166 12.45 14.28 -0.77
N TYR A 167 12.32 13.50 0.30
CA TYR A 167 13.38 12.64 0.84
C TYR A 167 12.95 11.19 0.85
N LEU A 168 13.86 10.27 0.58
CA LEU A 168 13.56 8.85 0.49
C LEU A 168 14.61 8.03 1.25
N ILE A 169 14.15 7.13 2.11
CA ILE A 169 14.94 6.05 2.67
C ILE A 169 14.43 4.72 2.13
N ILE A 170 15.35 3.90 1.61
CA ILE A 170 15.06 2.52 1.20
C ILE A 170 15.76 1.58 2.17
N ALA A 171 15.00 0.96 3.05
CA ALA A 171 15.51 0.02 4.03
C ALA A 171 15.63 -1.41 3.46
N PRO A 172 16.67 -2.19 3.80
CA PRO A 172 16.82 -3.56 3.32
C PRO A 172 15.92 -4.55 4.09
N THR A 173 14.62 -4.28 4.12
CA THR A 173 13.64 -5.01 4.92
C THR A 173 12.44 -5.45 4.09
N LEU A 174 11.57 -6.28 4.68
CA LEU A 174 10.25 -6.59 4.16
C LEU A 174 9.29 -5.41 4.37
N HIS A 175 8.07 -5.51 3.86
CA HIS A 175 7.01 -4.50 3.97
C HIS A 175 6.91 -3.89 5.36
N CYS A 176 7.14 -2.59 5.48
CA CYS A 176 7.18 -1.85 6.75
C CYS A 176 8.09 -2.48 7.83
N GLY A 177 9.08 -3.27 7.43
CA GLY A 177 9.97 -3.99 8.34
C GLY A 177 11.04 -3.13 8.99
N PHE A 178 11.27 -1.90 8.53
CA PHE A 178 12.29 -1.00 9.05
C PHE A 178 12.09 -0.67 10.54
N THR A 179 10.85 -0.65 11.04
CA THR A 179 10.55 -0.46 12.49
C THR A 179 10.86 -1.68 13.34
N ARG A 180 11.12 -2.83 12.74
CA ARG A 180 11.37 -4.12 13.40
C ARG A 180 12.73 -4.71 13.06
N ALA A 181 13.56 -3.95 12.38
CA ALA A 181 14.91 -4.37 12.00
C ALA A 181 15.80 -4.60 13.24
N THR A 182 16.72 -5.55 13.13
CA THR A 182 17.65 -5.95 14.17
C THR A 182 19.09 -5.85 13.70
N GLU A 183 20.05 -6.09 14.60
CA GLU A 183 21.49 -6.20 14.25
C GLU A 183 21.78 -7.31 13.26
N ASN A 184 20.92 -8.30 13.19
CA ASN A 184 20.99 -9.37 12.20
C ASN A 184 19.60 -9.59 11.59
N THR A 185 19.22 -8.69 10.70
CA THR A 185 17.94 -8.76 10.01
C THR A 185 17.99 -9.83 8.93
N ILE A 186 16.99 -10.72 8.96
CA ILE A 186 16.84 -11.81 8.00
C ILE A 186 15.66 -11.50 7.07
N VAL A 187 15.88 -11.64 5.77
CA VAL A 187 14.86 -11.52 4.74
C VAL A 187 14.83 -12.81 3.92
N GLY A 188 13.78 -13.60 4.11
CA GLY A 188 13.75 -14.98 3.63
C GLY A 188 14.87 -15.80 4.29
N GLU A 189 15.82 -16.30 3.51
CA GLU A 189 17.01 -17.04 3.99
C GLU A 189 18.27 -16.17 4.01
N ARG A 190 18.19 -14.91 3.64
CA ARG A 190 19.34 -14.01 3.51
C ARG A 190 19.48 -13.12 4.75
N SER A 191 20.67 -13.11 5.35
CA SER A 191 21.06 -12.05 6.27
C SER A 191 21.39 -10.77 5.49
N VAL A 192 20.82 -9.66 5.89
CA VAL A 192 21.13 -8.32 5.35
C VAL A 192 21.95 -7.50 6.36
N GLY A 193 22.36 -8.12 7.48
CA GLY A 193 23.14 -7.47 8.52
C GLY A 193 22.33 -6.55 9.41
N ASP A 194 22.98 -5.53 9.96
CA ASP A 194 22.31 -4.52 10.77
C ASP A 194 21.49 -3.57 9.89
N ALA A 195 20.18 -3.74 9.93
CA ALA A 195 19.23 -2.90 9.19
C ALA A 195 18.44 -1.94 10.10
N ARG A 196 18.89 -1.77 11.35
CA ARG A 196 18.26 -0.83 12.29
C ARG A 196 18.40 0.60 11.80
N LEU A 197 17.38 1.38 12.04
CA LEU A 197 17.30 2.80 11.72
C LEU A 197 16.65 3.50 12.90
N ASN A 198 17.17 4.67 13.29
CA ASN A 198 16.55 5.57 14.26
C ASN A 198 15.32 6.23 13.65
N TYR A 199 14.34 5.40 13.35
CA TYR A 199 13.17 5.73 12.56
C TYR A 199 12.37 6.88 13.16
N ASP A 200 12.02 6.77 14.43
CA ASP A 200 11.19 7.77 15.11
C ASP A 200 11.94 9.12 15.22
N GLU A 201 13.21 9.10 15.59
CA GLU A 201 14.03 10.30 15.69
C GLU A 201 14.12 11.04 14.36
N GLN A 202 14.38 10.31 13.27
CA GLN A 202 14.46 10.92 11.93
C GLN A 202 13.13 11.54 11.49
N ILE A 203 11.99 10.91 11.82
CA ILE A 203 10.67 11.48 11.54
C ILE A 203 10.44 12.75 12.36
N TYR A 204 10.78 12.75 13.65
CA TYR A 204 10.63 13.93 14.50
C TYR A 204 11.53 15.07 14.04
N ASP A 205 12.80 14.79 13.74
CA ASP A 205 13.75 15.78 13.25
C ASP A 205 13.28 16.37 11.91
N TRP A 206 12.77 15.54 11.03
CA TRP A 206 12.24 15.99 9.76
C TRP A 206 10.97 16.86 9.92
N PHE A 207 10.05 16.49 10.79
CA PHE A 207 8.90 17.34 11.11
C PHE A 207 9.32 18.65 11.80
N ASP A 208 10.31 18.62 12.67
CA ASP A 208 10.85 19.83 13.29
C ASP A 208 11.48 20.75 12.24
N LEU A 209 12.19 20.21 11.27
CA LEU A 209 12.71 20.94 10.13
C LEU A 209 11.58 21.57 9.30
N MET A 210 10.60 20.77 8.87
CA MET A 210 9.55 21.22 7.94
C MET A 210 8.52 22.15 8.61
N LEU A 211 8.15 21.88 9.85
CA LEU A 211 7.05 22.60 10.52
C LEU A 211 7.53 23.73 11.42
N LYS A 212 8.78 23.68 11.93
CA LYS A 212 9.34 24.67 12.87
C LYS A 212 10.56 25.39 12.34
N GLY A 213 11.09 25.02 11.17
CA GLY A 213 12.29 25.57 10.58
C GLY A 213 13.57 25.31 11.40
N LYS A 214 13.58 24.29 12.25
CA LYS A 214 14.77 23.89 13.01
C LYS A 214 15.73 23.15 12.08
N LYS A 215 17.00 23.55 12.13
CA LYS A 215 18.09 22.88 11.40
C LYS A 215 18.86 22.00 12.36
#